data_923a521a415233b886eb4cc734d7909b
#
_entry.id   923a521a415233b886eb4cc734d7909b
#
_cell.length_a   1.000
_cell.length_b   1.000
_cell.length_c   1.000
_cell.angle_alpha   90.00
_cell.angle_beta   90.00
_cell.angle_gamma   90.00
#
_symmetry.space_group_name_H-M   'P 1'
#
loop_
_entity.id
_entity.type
_entity.pdbx_description
1 polymer ?
#
loop_
_entity_poly.entity_id
_entity_poly.type
_entity_poly.pdbx_seq_one_letter_code
_entity_poly.pdbx_strand_id
1 'polypeptide(L)'
;MMKTIRKRAALLLAILLLFAGCSEATQPAESPAAEPEAAPQPEEIVPEEEEDAIPAPDIPEDADFGGAAFTVIYPNWSLYEFYLNADELNGDVINDAMVNRTEAVNERLGVDISFVTKGYIDTILSEVKSTVTAGDSSYDLAVTHCINGLQGLLTENLIYDWNTIPYVDLSKPYWNQSILEMLTIGGVTPFAASDMLIADPNVIWFNNDIATDANIGNIYDTVLDGTWTLDTMAEMCDKVIRDLNGDGKMNAKDQYGIIGNDGWPMISFMYGCDQYVAEFVDGMPQVALQTERAANVIEKLYKLLCEGDRAFFNSSVGDRYIPFETYHALFYYMSLSSMEQYRTTEVDYGIIPFPKYDEEQADYVSLNWTGLQCVPVSCRDKEMVGMVSEELGYESKKQVLPAYFDYLLDGKIARHEETRKMLDIIFETSVYDFGMNFSNQANFLYILPDLMKARSTDLASNLKKNLKLTTKVYEKVIRGYENLGKE
;
A
#
# COMPACT_ATOMS: atom_id res chain seq x y z
N MET A 1 5.46 5.50 -24.66
CA MET A 1 4.99 6.89 -24.59
C MET A 1 5.49 7.64 -23.38
N MET A 2 6.54 7.16 -22.73
CA MET A 2 7.13 7.65 -21.46
C MET A 2 8.40 8.54 -21.63
N LYS A 3 8.53 9.31 -22.69
CA LYS A 3 9.72 10.20 -22.93
C LYS A 3 9.41 11.69 -23.01
N THR A 4 8.19 12.15 -22.72
CA THR A 4 7.80 13.54 -23.02
C THR A 4 7.53 14.41 -21.78
N ILE A 5 7.56 13.89 -20.56
CA ILE A 5 7.26 14.65 -19.33
C ILE A 5 8.53 15.19 -18.63
N ARG A 6 9.72 14.69 -18.94
CA ARG A 6 10.99 15.11 -18.30
C ARG A 6 11.66 16.40 -18.84
N LYS A 7 11.00 17.23 -19.63
CA LYS A 7 11.63 18.43 -20.25
C LYS A 7 11.07 19.79 -19.81
N ARG A 8 10.28 19.92 -18.77
CA ARG A 8 9.73 21.23 -18.35
C ARG A 8 10.16 21.75 -16.98
N ALA A 9 11.02 21.05 -16.23
CA ALA A 9 11.51 21.50 -14.92
C ALA A 9 12.91 22.15 -14.90
N ALA A 10 13.55 22.38 -16.04
CA ALA A 10 14.93 22.86 -16.11
C ALA A 10 15.10 24.30 -16.67
N LEU A 11 14.12 25.19 -16.52
CA LEU A 11 14.25 26.55 -17.08
C LEU A 11 13.74 27.68 -16.16
N LEU A 12 14.06 27.66 -14.88
CA LEU A 12 13.75 28.80 -13.98
C LEU A 12 14.79 29.00 -12.86
N LEU A 13 16.07 28.76 -13.12
CA LEU A 13 17.15 29.11 -12.17
C LEU A 13 18.36 29.71 -12.83
N ALA A 14 18.18 30.82 -13.53
CA ALA A 14 19.29 31.62 -14.06
C ALA A 14 18.89 33.07 -14.35
N ILE A 15 18.53 33.85 -13.33
CA ILE A 15 18.65 35.35 -13.37
C ILE A 15 18.57 35.82 -11.89
N LEU A 16 19.69 35.88 -11.21
CA LEU A 16 19.91 36.74 -10.04
C LEU A 16 21.38 36.72 -9.60
N LEU A 17 22.23 37.25 -10.43
CA LEU A 17 23.58 37.71 -10.04
C LEU A 17 24.02 38.76 -11.03
N LEU A 18 23.92 40.00 -10.62
CA LEU A 18 24.76 41.14 -11.07
C LEU A 18 24.18 42.45 -10.47
N PHE A 19 24.73 42.88 -9.36
CA PHE A 19 25.06 44.30 -9.08
C PHE A 19 25.71 44.37 -7.70
N ALA A 20 27.04 44.31 -7.73
CA ALA A 20 27.88 44.79 -6.66
C ALA A 20 28.64 45.98 -7.20
N GLY A 21 28.62 47.09 -6.46
CA GLY A 21 29.41 48.28 -6.85
C GLY A 21 29.33 49.39 -5.85
N CYS A 22 30.27 49.38 -4.90
CA CYS A 22 31.06 50.47 -4.24
C CYS A 22 30.44 51.81 -3.84
N SER A 23 30.48 52.05 -2.52
CA SER A 23 31.16 53.10 -1.74
C SER A 23 30.86 54.58 -2.01
N GLU A 24 30.47 55.38 -1.00
CA GLU A 24 31.34 56.25 -0.19
C GLU A 24 30.53 57.03 0.85
N ALA A 25 31.16 57.25 1.99
CA ALA A 25 30.60 57.94 3.13
C ALA A 25 30.65 59.47 3.02
N THR A 26 29.66 60.21 3.50
CA THR A 26 29.82 61.50 4.17
C THR A 26 28.59 61.84 5.02
N GLN A 27 28.82 62.34 6.23
CA GLN A 27 27.87 62.85 7.24
C GLN A 27 27.63 64.35 7.03
N PRO A 28 26.85 65.03 7.92
CA PRO A 28 25.38 65.05 8.06
C PRO A 28 24.82 66.48 7.85
N ALA A 29 23.53 66.71 7.66
CA ALA A 29 22.83 67.96 7.91
C ALA A 29 21.31 67.75 8.11
N GLU A 30 20.86 68.18 9.25
CA GLU A 30 19.57 68.74 9.67
C GLU A 30 18.25 68.33 9.08
N SER A 31 17.36 67.87 10.01
CA SER A 31 15.92 67.68 9.87
C SER A 31 15.16 68.94 9.41
N PRO A 32 14.04 68.75 8.71
CA PRO A 32 12.79 69.27 9.21
C PRO A 32 11.57 68.33 9.08
N ALA A 33 10.73 68.46 10.12
CA ALA A 33 9.28 68.30 10.20
C ALA A 33 8.59 67.08 9.54
N ALA A 34 7.98 66.24 10.38
CA ALA A 34 7.08 65.16 10.09
C ALA A 34 5.80 65.57 9.35
N GLU A 35 5.51 64.90 8.25
CA GLU A 35 4.14 64.75 7.70
C GLU A 35 3.51 63.44 8.22
N PRO A 36 2.17 63.36 8.38
CA PRO A 36 1.53 62.26 9.06
C PRO A 36 1.59 60.98 8.21
N GLU A 37 2.00 59.86 8.84
CA GLU A 37 1.95 58.51 8.32
C GLU A 37 0.53 58.16 7.84
N ALA A 38 0.43 57.77 6.58
CA ALA A 38 -0.76 57.17 6.03
C ALA A 38 -1.01 55.80 6.70
N ALA A 39 -2.23 55.54 7.12
CA ALA A 39 -2.64 54.25 7.67
C ALA A 39 -2.32 53.09 6.71
N PRO A 40 -1.87 51.95 7.25
CA PRO A 40 -1.61 50.77 6.41
C PRO A 40 -2.90 50.38 5.69
N GLN A 41 -2.80 50.20 4.36
CA GLN A 41 -3.84 49.59 3.58
C GLN A 41 -4.02 48.16 4.07
N PRO A 42 -5.24 47.61 4.07
CA PRO A 42 -5.45 46.19 4.37
C PRO A 42 -4.64 45.37 3.35
N GLU A 43 -3.81 44.47 3.85
CA GLU A 43 -3.21 43.41 3.01
C GLU A 43 -4.34 42.67 2.31
N GLU A 44 -4.29 42.64 0.98
CA GLU A 44 -5.15 41.81 0.18
C GLU A 44 -4.89 40.38 0.65
N ILE A 45 -5.89 39.76 1.29
CA ILE A 45 -5.88 38.33 1.62
C ILE A 45 -5.82 37.62 0.26
N VAL A 46 -4.60 37.16 -0.10
CA VAL A 46 -4.45 36.19 -1.19
C VAL A 46 -5.29 34.99 -0.78
N PRO A 47 -6.26 34.54 -1.57
CA PRO A 47 -6.97 33.32 -1.25
C PRO A 47 -5.93 32.22 -1.07
N GLU A 48 -5.99 31.46 0.03
CA GLU A 48 -5.32 30.15 0.11
C GLU A 48 -5.64 29.41 -1.17
N GLU A 49 -4.60 28.90 -1.86
CA GLU A 49 -4.79 28.02 -3.01
C GLU A 49 -5.82 26.97 -2.57
N GLU A 50 -6.96 26.92 -3.27
CA GLU A 50 -7.95 25.88 -3.05
C GLU A 50 -7.18 24.55 -3.16
N GLU A 51 -7.05 23.82 -2.05
CA GLU A 51 -6.64 22.40 -2.09
C GLU A 51 -7.45 21.76 -3.20
N ASP A 52 -6.79 21.10 -4.17
CA ASP A 52 -7.45 20.53 -5.35
C ASP A 52 -8.66 19.70 -4.91
N ALA A 53 -9.85 20.26 -5.10
CA ALA A 53 -11.08 19.67 -4.60
C ALA A 53 -11.26 18.29 -5.24
N ILE A 54 -11.48 17.24 -4.42
CA ILE A 54 -11.72 15.88 -4.90
C ILE A 54 -12.91 15.95 -5.89
N PRO A 55 -12.73 15.54 -7.16
CA PRO A 55 -13.82 15.60 -8.14
C PRO A 55 -14.94 14.65 -7.74
N ALA A 56 -16.14 15.20 -7.60
CA ALA A 56 -17.33 14.44 -7.23
C ALA A 56 -17.69 13.39 -8.31
N PRO A 57 -18.40 12.32 -7.95
CA PRO A 57 -18.98 11.37 -8.89
C PRO A 57 -19.96 12.02 -9.89
N ASP A 58 -19.97 11.53 -11.13
CA ASP A 58 -20.91 11.99 -12.16
C ASP A 58 -22.26 11.26 -12.05
N ILE A 59 -22.96 11.49 -10.95
CA ILE A 59 -24.25 10.85 -10.59
C ILE A 59 -25.38 11.88 -10.64
N PRO A 60 -26.56 11.53 -11.21
CA PRO A 60 -27.72 12.44 -11.23
C PRO A 60 -28.06 12.99 -9.83
N GLU A 61 -28.32 14.30 -9.74
CA GLU A 61 -28.63 14.94 -8.46
C GLU A 61 -29.89 14.37 -7.79
N ASP A 62 -30.85 13.88 -8.57
CA ASP A 62 -32.12 13.30 -8.16
C ASP A 62 -32.07 11.75 -8.05
N ALA A 63 -30.89 11.14 -8.09
CA ALA A 63 -30.76 9.70 -7.90
C ALA A 63 -31.22 9.28 -6.50
N ASP A 64 -32.22 8.39 -6.46
CA ASP A 64 -32.83 7.88 -5.23
C ASP A 64 -33.36 6.46 -5.48
N PHE A 65 -32.86 5.50 -4.73
CA PHE A 65 -33.25 4.09 -4.80
C PHE A 65 -34.36 3.71 -3.80
N GLY A 66 -34.96 4.69 -3.12
CA GLY A 66 -36.15 4.49 -2.28
C GLY A 66 -35.95 3.58 -1.07
N GLY A 67 -34.75 3.56 -0.47
CA GLY A 67 -34.39 2.68 0.65
C GLY A 67 -34.03 1.26 0.22
N ALA A 68 -33.60 1.06 -1.03
CA ALA A 68 -33.17 -0.26 -1.51
C ALA A 68 -31.96 -0.76 -0.72
N ALA A 69 -32.00 -2.05 -0.35
CA ALA A 69 -30.85 -2.68 0.30
C ALA A 69 -29.69 -2.84 -0.67
N PHE A 70 -28.48 -2.50 -0.22
CA PHE A 70 -27.22 -2.73 -0.92
C PHE A 70 -26.28 -3.54 -0.04
N THR A 71 -25.84 -4.70 -0.49
CA THR A 71 -25.04 -5.62 0.32
C THR A 71 -23.65 -5.79 -0.23
N VAL A 72 -22.64 -5.43 0.59
CA VAL A 72 -21.23 -5.69 0.34
C VAL A 72 -20.79 -6.92 1.11
N ILE A 73 -20.37 -7.98 0.39
CA ILE A 73 -19.78 -9.16 1.03
C ILE A 73 -18.25 -9.04 1.09
N TYR A 74 -17.65 -9.41 2.22
CA TYR A 74 -16.20 -9.41 2.40
C TYR A 74 -15.76 -10.60 3.29
N PRO A 75 -14.47 -11.06 3.18
CA PRO A 75 -13.97 -12.16 4.00
C PRO A 75 -13.70 -11.70 5.43
N ASN A 76 -13.91 -12.60 6.40
CA ASN A 76 -13.51 -12.40 7.77
C ASN A 76 -11.97 -12.37 7.86
N TRP A 77 -11.43 -11.20 7.68
CA TRP A 77 -10.03 -10.87 7.89
C TRP A 77 -9.96 -9.56 8.67
N SER A 78 -9.21 -9.55 9.77
CA SER A 78 -9.18 -8.44 10.73
C SER A 78 -8.93 -7.07 10.09
N LEU A 79 -8.15 -7.02 8.99
CA LEU A 79 -7.95 -5.78 8.23
C LEU A 79 -9.27 -5.21 7.71
N TYR A 80 -10.14 -6.06 7.14
CA TYR A 80 -11.40 -5.60 6.56
C TYR A 80 -12.45 -5.29 7.63
N GLU A 81 -12.48 -6.03 8.71
CA GLU A 81 -13.36 -5.71 9.84
C GLU A 81 -13.03 -4.33 10.41
N PHE A 82 -11.75 -3.97 10.44
CA PHE A 82 -11.30 -2.68 10.94
C PHE A 82 -11.59 -1.51 9.99
N TYR A 83 -11.62 -1.73 8.65
CA TYR A 83 -11.70 -0.65 7.65
C TYR A 83 -12.97 -0.64 6.80
N LEU A 84 -13.85 -1.63 6.91
CA LEU A 84 -15.05 -1.70 6.09
C LEU A 84 -16.32 -1.46 6.86
N ASN A 85 -16.44 -2.04 8.05
CA ASN A 85 -17.70 -2.07 8.78
C ASN A 85 -17.63 -1.32 10.10
N ALA A 86 -18.54 -0.36 10.27
CA ALA A 86 -18.82 0.31 11.52
C ALA A 86 -20.34 0.53 11.62
N ASP A 87 -20.96 0.05 12.71
CA ASP A 87 -22.41 0.08 12.86
C ASP A 87 -22.90 1.34 13.58
N GLU A 88 -22.10 1.89 14.51
CA GLU A 88 -22.46 3.06 15.31
C GLU A 88 -21.23 3.89 15.72
N LEU A 89 -21.45 5.16 15.99
CA LEU A 89 -20.42 6.07 16.48
C LEU A 89 -19.97 5.61 17.89
N ASN A 90 -18.65 5.52 18.08
CA ASN A 90 -18.06 5.08 19.36
C ASN A 90 -16.95 5.99 19.88
N GLY A 91 -16.63 7.07 19.16
CA GLY A 91 -15.58 8.02 19.49
C GLY A 91 -14.18 7.64 18.98
N ASP A 92 -14.02 6.51 18.28
CA ASP A 92 -12.81 6.19 17.54
C ASP A 92 -12.83 6.90 16.18
N VAL A 93 -11.76 7.60 15.83
CA VAL A 93 -11.72 8.49 14.68
C VAL A 93 -11.97 7.76 13.35
N ILE A 94 -11.45 6.52 13.20
CA ILE A 94 -11.64 5.74 11.98
C ILE A 94 -13.05 5.14 11.94
N ASN A 95 -13.52 4.57 13.06
CA ASN A 95 -14.86 4.04 13.16
C ASN A 95 -15.91 5.11 12.82
N ASP A 96 -15.79 6.29 13.42
CA ASP A 96 -16.75 7.36 13.23
C ASP A 96 -16.71 7.90 11.79
N ALA A 97 -15.54 7.95 11.16
CA ALA A 97 -15.42 8.30 9.75
C ALA A 97 -16.10 7.26 8.83
N MET A 98 -16.00 5.97 9.15
CA MET A 98 -16.70 4.91 8.38
C MET A 98 -18.21 4.97 8.53
N VAL A 99 -18.72 5.20 9.74
CA VAL A 99 -20.16 5.41 9.97
C VAL A 99 -20.64 6.61 9.14
N ASN A 100 -19.98 7.76 9.28
CA ASN A 100 -20.34 8.98 8.57
C ASN A 100 -20.31 8.82 7.04
N ARG A 101 -19.28 8.12 6.51
CA ARG A 101 -19.21 7.75 5.08
C ARG A 101 -20.44 6.97 4.65
N THR A 102 -20.79 5.92 5.38
CA THR A 102 -21.91 5.03 5.01
C THR A 102 -23.23 5.77 5.11
N GLU A 103 -23.44 6.58 6.14
CA GLU A 103 -24.63 7.42 6.29
C GLU A 103 -24.73 8.45 5.16
N ALA A 104 -23.62 9.12 4.78
CA ALA A 104 -23.60 10.07 3.68
C ALA A 104 -24.04 9.44 2.35
N VAL A 105 -23.56 8.22 2.03
CA VAL A 105 -23.96 7.49 0.82
C VAL A 105 -25.42 7.04 0.91
N ASN A 106 -25.86 6.53 2.06
CA ASN A 106 -27.26 6.13 2.27
C ASN A 106 -28.22 7.30 2.06
N GLU A 107 -27.93 8.47 2.64
CA GLU A 107 -28.74 9.68 2.49
C GLU A 107 -28.70 10.21 1.05
N ARG A 108 -27.53 10.20 0.39
CA ARG A 108 -27.33 10.74 -0.95
C ARG A 108 -28.10 9.95 -2.02
N LEU A 109 -28.14 8.62 -1.89
CA LEU A 109 -28.69 7.73 -2.92
C LEU A 109 -29.99 7.03 -2.50
N GLY A 110 -30.49 7.25 -1.28
CA GLY A 110 -31.67 6.54 -0.78
C GLY A 110 -31.46 5.02 -0.75
N VAL A 111 -30.31 4.54 -0.27
CA VAL A 111 -29.98 3.11 -0.12
C VAL A 111 -29.83 2.74 1.34
N ASP A 112 -29.83 1.44 1.63
CA ASP A 112 -29.53 0.87 2.94
C ASP A 112 -28.34 -0.09 2.77
N ILE A 113 -27.12 0.45 3.00
CA ILE A 113 -25.87 -0.30 2.81
C ILE A 113 -25.61 -1.18 4.02
N SER A 114 -25.32 -2.45 3.77
CA SER A 114 -24.86 -3.41 4.77
C SER A 114 -23.57 -4.09 4.33
N PHE A 115 -22.64 -4.22 5.28
CA PHE A 115 -21.38 -4.95 5.11
C PHE A 115 -21.52 -6.30 5.79
N VAL A 116 -21.33 -7.40 5.04
CA VAL A 116 -21.55 -8.76 5.53
C VAL A 116 -20.26 -9.58 5.41
N THR A 117 -19.73 -10.00 6.55
CA THR A 117 -18.56 -10.88 6.58
C THR A 117 -18.94 -12.36 6.40
N LYS A 118 -18.13 -13.08 5.62
CA LYS A 118 -18.33 -14.51 5.34
C LYS A 118 -17.02 -15.28 5.31
N GLY A 119 -16.91 -16.27 6.19
CA GLY A 119 -15.78 -17.20 6.23
C GLY A 119 -14.41 -16.51 6.33
N TYR A 120 -13.38 -17.15 5.84
CA TYR A 120 -12.01 -16.61 5.80
C TYR A 120 -11.64 -16.16 4.36
N ILE A 121 -10.42 -15.74 4.14
CA ILE A 121 -9.95 -15.10 2.89
C ILE A 121 -10.22 -15.87 1.59
N ASP A 122 -10.48 -17.15 1.63
CA ASP A 122 -10.75 -18.02 0.47
C ASP A 122 -12.25 -18.25 0.21
N THR A 123 -13.14 -17.73 1.04
CA THR A 123 -14.58 -18.07 1.02
C THR A 123 -15.35 -17.30 -0.06
N ILE A 124 -14.94 -16.08 -0.42
CA ILE A 124 -15.72 -15.19 -1.30
C ILE A 124 -16.03 -15.84 -2.67
N LEU A 125 -15.08 -16.54 -3.27
CA LEU A 125 -15.33 -17.27 -4.52
C LEU A 125 -16.51 -18.24 -4.38
N SER A 126 -16.58 -19.02 -3.30
CA SER A 126 -17.65 -20.01 -3.11
C SER A 126 -18.99 -19.36 -2.82
N GLU A 127 -19.02 -18.26 -2.09
CA GLU A 127 -20.23 -17.48 -1.81
C GLU A 127 -20.79 -16.85 -3.10
N VAL A 128 -19.98 -16.13 -3.85
CA VAL A 128 -20.39 -15.52 -5.13
C VAL A 128 -20.85 -16.60 -6.12
N LYS A 129 -20.11 -17.70 -6.25
CA LYS A 129 -20.50 -18.84 -7.10
C LYS A 129 -21.84 -19.45 -6.69
N SER A 130 -22.10 -19.57 -5.39
CA SER A 130 -23.35 -20.10 -4.86
C SER A 130 -24.54 -19.22 -5.23
N THR A 131 -24.44 -17.89 -5.02
CA THR A 131 -25.52 -16.95 -5.35
C THR A 131 -25.76 -16.88 -6.86
N VAL A 132 -24.71 -16.81 -7.68
CA VAL A 132 -24.83 -16.82 -9.15
C VAL A 132 -25.50 -18.10 -9.63
N THR A 133 -25.10 -19.26 -9.10
CA THR A 133 -25.69 -20.55 -9.51
C THR A 133 -27.16 -20.68 -9.10
N ALA A 134 -27.52 -20.13 -7.95
CA ALA A 134 -28.89 -20.14 -7.45
C ALA A 134 -29.80 -19.08 -8.11
N GLY A 135 -29.26 -18.12 -8.87
CA GLY A 135 -29.96 -16.94 -9.34
C GLY A 135 -30.40 -16.03 -8.18
N ASP A 136 -29.61 -15.99 -7.11
CA ASP A 136 -29.87 -15.22 -5.90
C ASP A 136 -29.05 -13.94 -5.91
N SER A 137 -29.72 -12.81 -5.75
CA SER A 137 -29.13 -11.46 -5.75
C SER A 137 -28.84 -10.97 -4.33
N SER A 138 -28.31 -11.82 -3.46
CA SER A 138 -28.04 -11.46 -2.06
C SER A 138 -26.88 -10.46 -1.91
N TYR A 139 -25.98 -10.39 -2.89
CA TYR A 139 -24.79 -9.52 -2.84
C TYR A 139 -24.73 -8.62 -4.06
N ASP A 140 -24.49 -7.33 -3.85
CA ASP A 140 -24.37 -6.34 -4.91
C ASP A 140 -22.91 -6.03 -5.25
N LEU A 141 -22.05 -6.02 -4.23
CA LEU A 141 -20.62 -5.84 -4.38
C LEU A 141 -19.85 -6.91 -3.57
N ALA A 142 -18.75 -7.43 -4.09
CA ALA A 142 -17.90 -8.34 -3.36
C ALA A 142 -16.48 -7.76 -3.21
N VAL A 143 -15.93 -7.86 -1.99
CA VAL A 143 -14.54 -7.58 -1.69
C VAL A 143 -13.82 -8.90 -1.52
N THR A 144 -12.72 -9.10 -2.24
CA THR A 144 -11.89 -10.30 -2.17
C THR A 144 -10.58 -10.01 -1.44
N HIS A 145 -9.92 -11.04 -0.94
CA HIS A 145 -8.49 -10.94 -0.63
C HIS A 145 -7.68 -10.77 -1.93
N CYS A 146 -6.58 -10.01 -1.89
CA CYS A 146 -5.78 -9.69 -3.09
C CYS A 146 -5.21 -10.90 -3.85
N ILE A 147 -5.16 -12.08 -3.25
CA ILE A 147 -4.60 -13.30 -3.90
C ILE A 147 -5.55 -14.50 -3.91
N ASN A 148 -6.69 -14.44 -3.21
CA ASN A 148 -7.57 -15.59 -3.07
C ASN A 148 -8.86 -15.46 -3.87
N GLY A 149 -9.20 -16.48 -4.62
CA GLY A 149 -10.47 -16.57 -5.37
C GLY A 149 -10.48 -15.88 -6.73
N LEU A 150 -9.58 -14.94 -7.02
CA LEU A 150 -9.58 -14.08 -8.21
C LEU A 150 -9.65 -14.87 -9.51
N GLN A 151 -8.79 -15.89 -9.65
CA GLN A 151 -8.80 -16.73 -10.85
C GLN A 151 -10.15 -17.40 -11.08
N GLY A 152 -10.77 -17.94 -10.02
CA GLY A 152 -12.08 -18.60 -10.12
C GLY A 152 -13.18 -17.64 -10.51
N LEU A 153 -13.27 -16.48 -9.82
CA LEU A 153 -14.25 -15.44 -10.12
C LEU A 153 -14.21 -15.03 -11.60
N LEU A 154 -13.01 -14.81 -12.13
CA LEU A 154 -12.80 -14.41 -13.53
C LEU A 154 -13.10 -15.55 -14.50
N THR A 155 -12.50 -16.74 -14.30
CA THR A 155 -12.52 -17.81 -15.31
C THR A 155 -13.83 -18.61 -15.33
N GLU A 156 -14.68 -18.46 -14.34
CA GLU A 156 -16.03 -19.04 -14.27
C GLU A 156 -17.12 -18.03 -14.63
N ASN A 157 -16.75 -16.83 -15.12
CA ASN A 157 -17.66 -15.74 -15.52
C ASN A 157 -18.65 -15.37 -14.40
N LEU A 158 -18.15 -15.18 -13.17
CA LEU A 158 -18.95 -14.91 -11.99
C LEU A 158 -19.10 -13.42 -11.70
N ILE A 159 -18.34 -12.58 -12.40
CA ILE A 159 -18.25 -11.13 -12.17
C ILE A 159 -18.34 -10.35 -13.48
N TYR A 160 -18.75 -9.09 -13.39
CA TYR A 160 -18.77 -8.17 -14.52
C TYR A 160 -17.41 -7.48 -14.74
N ASP A 161 -17.22 -6.96 -15.94
CA ASP A 161 -16.21 -5.93 -16.25
C ASP A 161 -16.68 -4.59 -15.70
N TRP A 162 -15.86 -3.94 -14.85
CA TRP A 162 -16.15 -2.63 -14.28
C TRP A 162 -16.46 -1.57 -15.36
N ASN A 163 -15.85 -1.67 -16.55
CA ASN A 163 -16.13 -0.76 -17.67
C ASN A 163 -17.56 -0.90 -18.22
N THR A 164 -18.29 -1.96 -17.84
CA THR A 164 -19.71 -2.17 -18.23
C THR A 164 -20.70 -1.75 -17.15
N ILE A 165 -20.20 -1.28 -16.01
CA ILE A 165 -21.04 -0.82 -14.90
C ILE A 165 -21.38 0.65 -15.14
N PRO A 166 -22.67 1.02 -15.25
CA PRO A 166 -23.07 2.40 -15.46
C PRO A 166 -22.58 3.33 -14.35
N TYR A 167 -22.31 4.58 -14.69
CA TYR A 167 -21.87 5.65 -13.80
C TYR A 167 -20.48 5.49 -13.20
N VAL A 168 -19.75 4.41 -13.44
CA VAL A 168 -18.38 4.21 -12.96
C VAL A 168 -17.40 4.98 -13.86
N ASP A 169 -16.56 5.80 -13.24
CA ASP A 169 -15.42 6.46 -13.87
C ASP A 169 -14.11 6.07 -13.14
N LEU A 170 -13.49 5.01 -13.61
CA LEU A 170 -12.25 4.47 -13.03
C LEU A 170 -11.07 5.46 -13.11
N SER A 171 -11.17 6.59 -13.79
CA SER A 171 -10.14 7.63 -13.84
C SER A 171 -10.17 8.58 -12.64
N LYS A 172 -11.22 8.55 -11.84
CA LYS A 172 -11.36 9.39 -10.63
C LYS A 172 -10.30 9.06 -9.60
N PRO A 173 -9.80 10.03 -8.81
CA PRO A 173 -8.65 9.86 -7.92
C PRO A 173 -8.92 9.00 -6.67
N TYR A 174 -10.15 8.61 -6.43
CA TYR A 174 -10.51 7.65 -5.38
C TYR A 174 -10.50 6.18 -5.86
N TRP A 175 -10.22 5.92 -7.15
CA TRP A 175 -9.87 4.60 -7.66
C TRP A 175 -8.35 4.42 -7.69
N ASN A 176 -7.86 3.28 -7.21
CA ASN A 176 -6.44 2.99 -7.16
C ASN A 176 -5.86 2.73 -8.55
N GLN A 177 -5.16 3.73 -9.10
CA GLN A 177 -4.63 3.69 -10.46
C GLN A 177 -3.57 2.59 -10.65
N SER A 178 -2.77 2.27 -9.64
CA SER A 178 -1.75 1.21 -9.72
C SER A 178 -2.39 -0.18 -9.86
N ILE A 179 -3.50 -0.42 -9.17
CA ILE A 179 -4.29 -1.66 -9.34
C ILE A 179 -4.91 -1.71 -10.74
N LEU A 180 -5.49 -0.61 -11.20
CA LEU A 180 -6.11 -0.55 -12.52
C LEU A 180 -5.09 -0.77 -13.65
N GLU A 181 -3.90 -0.16 -13.56
CA GLU A 181 -2.81 -0.40 -14.51
C GLU A 181 -2.39 -1.87 -14.53
N MET A 182 -2.33 -2.52 -13.37
CA MET A 182 -1.90 -3.90 -13.23
C MET A 182 -2.96 -4.93 -13.65
N LEU A 183 -4.24 -4.67 -13.37
CA LEU A 183 -5.33 -5.63 -13.54
C LEU A 183 -6.28 -5.30 -14.69
N THR A 184 -6.00 -4.29 -15.51
CA THR A 184 -6.73 -4.02 -16.76
C THR A 184 -5.98 -4.62 -17.94
N ILE A 185 -6.54 -5.64 -18.57
CA ILE A 185 -5.92 -6.33 -19.71
C ILE A 185 -6.85 -6.28 -20.91
N GLY A 186 -6.34 -5.77 -22.03
CA GLY A 186 -7.13 -5.67 -23.26
C GLY A 186 -8.35 -4.75 -23.13
N GLY A 187 -8.33 -3.81 -22.18
CA GLY A 187 -9.46 -2.90 -21.89
C GLY A 187 -10.52 -3.50 -20.98
N VAL A 188 -10.30 -4.67 -20.40
CA VAL A 188 -11.20 -5.36 -19.47
C VAL A 188 -10.66 -5.21 -18.05
N THR A 189 -11.50 -4.78 -17.10
CA THR A 189 -11.17 -4.53 -15.69
C THR A 189 -12.08 -5.34 -14.77
N PRO A 190 -11.78 -6.61 -14.48
CA PRO A 190 -12.63 -7.45 -13.63
C PRO A 190 -12.54 -7.12 -12.14
N PHE A 191 -11.41 -6.54 -11.73
CA PHE A 191 -11.12 -6.18 -10.35
C PHE A 191 -10.62 -4.75 -10.27
N ALA A 192 -11.09 -4.02 -9.26
CA ALA A 192 -10.66 -2.66 -8.94
C ALA A 192 -10.50 -2.51 -7.43
N ALA A 193 -9.96 -1.41 -6.96
CA ALA A 193 -10.09 -0.98 -5.58
C ALA A 193 -10.24 0.53 -5.55
N SER A 194 -11.15 1.00 -4.72
CA SER A 194 -11.30 2.42 -4.40
C SER A 194 -10.79 2.70 -2.99
N ASP A 195 -10.76 3.97 -2.59
CA ASP A 195 -10.40 4.39 -1.22
C ASP A 195 -11.38 3.86 -0.14
N MET A 196 -12.45 3.15 -0.55
CA MET A 196 -13.24 2.31 0.36
C MET A 196 -12.37 1.23 1.02
N LEU A 197 -11.30 0.79 0.34
CA LEU A 197 -10.34 -0.21 0.81
C LEU A 197 -9.01 0.48 1.10
N ILE A 198 -8.67 0.65 2.37
CA ILE A 198 -7.41 1.27 2.76
C ILE A 198 -6.23 0.39 2.32
N ALA A 199 -5.23 1.03 1.73
CA ALA A 199 -4.00 0.38 1.35
C ALA A 199 -3.22 -0.10 2.59
N ASP A 200 -2.68 -1.32 2.53
CA ASP A 200 -1.88 -1.93 3.60
C ASP A 200 -0.48 -2.31 3.09
N PRO A 201 0.40 -1.33 2.83
CA PRO A 201 1.75 -1.60 2.38
C PRO A 201 2.56 -2.31 3.47
N ASN A 202 3.45 -3.20 3.05
CA ASN A 202 4.47 -3.73 3.93
C ASN A 202 5.58 -2.68 4.15
N VAL A 203 6.06 -2.61 5.39
CA VAL A 203 7.02 -1.61 5.86
C VAL A 203 8.11 -2.23 6.73
N ILE A 204 9.20 -1.51 6.93
CA ILE A 204 10.21 -1.80 7.94
C ILE A 204 9.95 -0.91 9.16
N TRP A 205 9.83 -1.55 10.31
CA TRP A 205 9.82 -0.92 11.61
C TRP A 205 11.22 -0.92 12.17
N PHE A 206 11.66 0.14 12.83
CA PHE A 206 12.96 0.16 13.48
C PHE A 206 12.86 0.67 14.92
N ASN A 207 13.71 0.11 15.78
CA ASN A 207 13.78 0.44 17.20
C ASN A 207 14.77 1.58 17.42
N ASN A 208 14.29 2.75 17.84
CA ASN A 208 15.09 3.95 18.07
C ASN A 208 16.05 3.81 19.24
N ASP A 209 15.67 3.06 20.28
CA ASP A 209 16.55 2.85 21.44
C ASP A 209 17.79 2.03 21.06
N ILE A 210 17.58 0.93 20.31
CA ILE A 210 18.69 0.09 19.80
C ILE A 210 19.57 0.88 18.81
N ALA A 211 18.95 1.68 17.92
CA ALA A 211 19.69 2.51 16.98
C ALA A 211 20.57 3.53 17.71
N THR A 212 20.03 4.18 18.74
CA THR A 212 20.73 5.16 19.58
C THR A 212 21.89 4.52 20.35
N ASP A 213 21.65 3.38 21.00
CA ASP A 213 22.67 2.64 21.76
C ASP A 213 23.84 2.17 20.89
N ALA A 214 23.55 1.87 19.61
CA ALA A 214 24.56 1.45 18.64
C ALA A 214 25.23 2.61 17.90
N ASN A 215 24.90 3.86 18.23
CA ASN A 215 25.33 5.07 17.51
C ASN A 215 25.07 4.98 16.00
N ILE A 216 23.94 4.43 15.61
CA ILE A 216 23.40 4.53 14.26
C ILE A 216 22.80 5.93 14.16
N GLY A 217 23.18 6.69 13.16
CA GLY A 217 22.62 8.03 12.93
C GLY A 217 21.12 7.99 12.69
N ASN A 218 20.54 9.13 12.30
CA ASN A 218 19.13 9.20 11.97
C ASN A 218 18.85 8.29 10.74
N ILE A 219 18.06 7.23 10.95
CA ILE A 219 17.75 6.25 9.89
C ILE A 219 16.88 6.88 8.80
N TYR A 220 16.00 7.84 9.16
CA TYR A 220 15.19 8.57 8.19
C TYR A 220 16.03 9.33 7.15
N ASP A 221 17.17 9.89 7.55
CA ASP A 221 18.07 10.60 6.63
C ASP A 221 18.58 9.66 5.54
N THR A 222 18.86 8.39 5.85
CA THR A 222 19.30 7.43 4.83
C THR A 222 18.22 7.15 3.78
N VAL A 223 16.95 7.21 4.16
CA VAL A 223 15.82 7.08 3.22
C VAL A 223 15.72 8.34 2.37
N LEU A 224 15.74 9.51 3.00
CA LEU A 224 15.60 10.80 2.30
C LEU A 224 16.75 11.09 1.33
N ASP A 225 17.96 10.65 1.69
CA ASP A 225 19.17 10.78 0.86
C ASP A 225 19.26 9.68 -0.22
N GLY A 226 18.32 8.72 -0.24
CA GLY A 226 18.31 7.62 -1.20
C GLY A 226 19.38 6.55 -0.99
N THR A 227 20.06 6.55 0.17
CA THR A 227 21.13 5.61 0.53
C THR A 227 20.64 4.42 1.38
N TRP A 228 19.35 4.34 1.67
CA TRP A 228 18.73 3.20 2.34
C TRP A 228 18.64 2.00 1.40
N THR A 229 19.66 1.14 1.45
CA THR A 229 19.85 -0.03 0.59
C THR A 229 20.02 -1.30 1.43
N LEU A 230 20.02 -2.48 0.77
CA LEU A 230 20.33 -3.75 1.44
C LEU A 230 21.73 -3.74 2.12
N ASP A 231 22.70 -3.06 1.51
CA ASP A 231 24.05 -2.96 2.07
C ASP A 231 24.05 -2.09 3.33
N THR A 232 23.40 -0.93 3.27
CA THR A 232 23.25 -0.02 4.43
C THR A 232 22.50 -0.73 5.57
N MET A 233 21.43 -1.48 5.25
CA MET A 233 20.71 -2.29 6.24
C MET A 233 21.63 -3.34 6.89
N ALA A 234 22.44 -4.05 6.09
CA ALA A 234 23.40 -5.05 6.58
C ALA A 234 24.44 -4.43 7.52
N GLU A 235 25.00 -3.27 7.15
CA GLU A 235 25.98 -2.54 7.98
C GLU A 235 25.38 -2.10 9.32
N MET A 236 24.12 -1.65 9.34
CA MET A 236 23.42 -1.30 10.57
C MET A 236 23.16 -2.54 11.42
N CYS A 237 22.74 -3.66 10.80
CA CYS A 237 22.55 -4.93 11.51
C CYS A 237 23.82 -5.39 12.20
N ASP A 238 24.98 -5.34 11.53
CA ASP A 238 26.27 -5.79 12.08
C ASP A 238 26.69 -5.01 13.33
N LYS A 239 26.20 -3.77 13.51
CA LYS A 239 26.51 -2.95 14.70
C LYS A 239 25.73 -3.37 15.96
N VAL A 240 24.61 -4.07 15.79
CA VAL A 240 23.66 -4.34 16.89
C VAL A 240 23.63 -5.79 17.37
N ILE A 241 24.21 -6.73 16.64
CA ILE A 241 24.19 -8.15 16.99
C ILE A 241 24.91 -8.36 18.34
N ARG A 242 24.22 -8.97 19.31
CA ARG A 242 24.75 -9.22 20.67
C ARG A 242 24.21 -10.51 21.25
N ASP A 243 25.09 -11.35 21.78
CA ASP A 243 24.73 -12.42 22.71
C ASP A 243 24.46 -11.77 24.08
N LEU A 244 23.17 -11.59 24.42
CA LEU A 244 22.73 -10.90 25.63
C LEU A 244 22.84 -11.79 26.87
N ASN A 245 22.74 -13.12 26.70
CA ASN A 245 22.77 -14.06 27.82
C ASN A 245 24.20 -14.61 28.08
N GLY A 246 25.16 -14.38 27.16
CA GLY A 246 26.56 -14.74 27.29
C GLY A 246 26.85 -16.26 27.18
N ASP A 247 25.92 -17.02 26.55
CA ASP A 247 26.09 -18.48 26.43
C ASP A 247 26.89 -18.91 25.18
N GLY A 248 27.26 -17.95 24.33
CA GLY A 248 28.06 -18.18 23.13
C GLY A 248 27.23 -18.73 21.96
N LYS A 249 25.90 -18.65 22.02
CA LYS A 249 24.99 -19.12 20.97
C LYS A 249 23.89 -18.09 20.72
N MET A 250 23.72 -17.70 19.47
CA MET A 250 22.63 -16.83 19.08
C MET A 250 21.30 -17.60 19.10
N ASN A 251 20.29 -17.05 19.80
CA ASN A 251 18.95 -17.63 19.97
C ASN A 251 17.91 -16.55 20.27
N ALA A 252 16.64 -16.90 20.47
CA ALA A 252 15.53 -15.95 20.68
C ALA A 252 15.69 -14.98 21.87
N LYS A 253 16.71 -15.15 22.72
CA LYS A 253 16.98 -14.27 23.88
C LYS A 253 18.04 -13.22 23.61
N ASP A 254 18.57 -13.19 22.40
CA ASP A 254 19.69 -12.34 21.99
C ASP A 254 19.23 -11.21 21.08
N GLN A 255 20.12 -10.27 20.80
CA GLN A 255 19.82 -9.12 19.97
C GLN A 255 20.27 -9.33 18.54
N TYR A 256 19.36 -9.05 17.61
CA TYR A 256 19.56 -9.22 16.17
C TYR A 256 19.45 -7.88 15.41
N GLY A 257 19.92 -7.88 14.18
CA GLY A 257 19.67 -6.80 13.24
C GLY A 257 18.22 -6.82 12.74
N ILE A 258 17.73 -8.01 12.36
CA ILE A 258 16.39 -8.18 11.78
C ILE A 258 15.67 -9.30 12.52
N ILE A 259 14.38 -9.08 12.81
CA ILE A 259 13.47 -10.14 13.22
C ILE A 259 12.22 -10.09 12.38
N GLY A 260 11.61 -11.24 12.12
CA GLY A 260 10.34 -11.32 11.40
C GLY A 260 9.80 -12.73 11.32
N ASN A 261 8.64 -12.85 10.69
CA ASN A 261 8.04 -14.11 10.32
C ASN A 261 8.76 -14.70 9.11
N ASP A 262 9.03 -16.00 9.12
CA ASP A 262 9.65 -16.72 8.00
C ASP A 262 8.63 -17.08 6.88
N GLY A 263 7.49 -16.43 6.86
CA GLY A 263 6.39 -16.62 5.93
C GLY A 263 6.28 -15.53 4.86
N TRP A 264 5.05 -15.27 4.47
CA TRP A 264 4.69 -14.39 3.35
C TRP A 264 5.23 -12.95 3.43
N PRO A 265 5.39 -12.26 4.58
CA PRO A 265 5.86 -10.88 4.57
C PRO A 265 7.28 -10.72 4.04
N MET A 266 8.10 -11.79 4.11
CA MET A 266 9.49 -11.77 3.64
C MET A 266 9.60 -11.48 2.14
N ILE A 267 8.59 -11.79 1.32
CA ILE A 267 8.61 -11.52 -0.12
C ILE A 267 8.81 -10.04 -0.43
N SER A 268 8.40 -9.14 0.48
CA SER A 268 8.53 -7.69 0.32
C SER A 268 9.96 -7.20 0.16
N PHE A 269 10.94 -7.96 0.63
CA PHE A 269 12.34 -7.67 0.34
C PHE A 269 12.68 -7.78 -1.14
N MET A 270 12.04 -8.69 -1.89
CA MET A 270 12.22 -8.76 -3.34
C MET A 270 11.63 -7.52 -4.02
N TYR A 271 10.42 -7.12 -3.60
CA TYR A 271 9.78 -5.91 -4.15
C TYR A 271 10.56 -4.65 -3.79
N GLY A 272 11.05 -4.53 -2.56
CA GLY A 272 11.96 -3.44 -2.18
C GLY A 272 13.17 -3.31 -3.12
N CYS A 273 13.65 -4.43 -3.67
CA CYS A 273 14.70 -4.48 -4.70
C CYS A 273 14.18 -4.25 -6.12
N ASP A 274 12.96 -3.76 -6.31
CA ASP A 274 12.30 -3.60 -7.61
C ASP A 274 12.28 -4.91 -8.45
N GLN A 275 12.09 -6.05 -7.77
CA GLN A 275 11.99 -7.37 -8.40
C GLN A 275 10.58 -7.94 -8.24
N TYR A 276 9.83 -7.88 -9.31
CA TYR A 276 8.47 -8.42 -9.41
C TYR A 276 8.45 -9.90 -9.74
N VAL A 277 7.33 -10.55 -9.48
CA VAL A 277 7.08 -11.95 -9.85
C VAL A 277 6.64 -12.07 -11.31
N ALA A 278 5.85 -11.10 -11.78
CA ALA A 278 5.41 -11.05 -13.17
C ALA A 278 5.82 -9.75 -13.86
N GLU A 279 5.97 -9.82 -15.16
CA GLU A 279 6.11 -8.68 -16.09
C GLU A 279 5.19 -8.87 -17.28
N PHE A 280 4.82 -7.77 -17.95
CA PHE A 280 4.03 -7.83 -19.16
C PHE A 280 4.93 -7.65 -20.38
N VAL A 281 4.97 -8.65 -21.26
CA VAL A 281 5.66 -8.64 -22.54
C VAL A 281 4.62 -8.74 -23.65
N ASP A 282 4.55 -7.73 -24.50
CA ASP A 282 3.55 -7.63 -25.58
C ASP A 282 2.09 -7.79 -25.06
N GLY A 283 1.81 -7.25 -23.87
CA GLY A 283 0.49 -7.33 -23.21
C GLY A 283 0.15 -8.66 -22.56
N MET A 284 1.11 -9.60 -22.52
CA MET A 284 0.92 -10.91 -21.89
C MET A 284 1.78 -11.04 -20.63
N PRO A 285 1.21 -11.53 -19.51
CA PRO A 285 1.96 -11.74 -18.29
C PRO A 285 2.94 -12.92 -18.43
N GLN A 286 4.16 -12.69 -18.00
CA GLN A 286 5.22 -13.69 -17.95
C GLN A 286 5.88 -13.67 -16.57
N VAL A 287 6.52 -14.79 -16.21
CA VAL A 287 7.27 -14.87 -14.95
C VAL A 287 8.59 -14.11 -15.08
N ALA A 288 8.74 -13.03 -14.30
CA ALA A 288 9.89 -12.12 -14.32
C ALA A 288 11.13 -12.66 -13.56
N LEU A 289 11.01 -13.82 -12.93
CA LEU A 289 12.06 -14.36 -12.04
C LEU A 289 13.14 -15.19 -12.75
N GLN A 290 13.08 -15.34 -14.08
CA GLN A 290 14.05 -16.14 -14.86
C GLN A 290 15.20 -15.28 -15.40
N THR A 291 15.65 -14.31 -14.65
CA THR A 291 16.66 -13.34 -15.06
C THR A 291 17.91 -13.41 -14.18
N GLU A 292 19.03 -12.92 -14.69
CA GLU A 292 20.24 -12.74 -13.88
C GLU A 292 20.00 -11.74 -12.74
N ARG A 293 19.19 -10.70 -12.99
CA ARG A 293 18.81 -9.72 -11.96
C ARG A 293 18.10 -10.40 -10.79
N ALA A 294 17.10 -11.24 -11.05
CA ALA A 294 16.39 -11.98 -10.01
C ALA A 294 17.33 -12.89 -9.20
N ALA A 295 18.26 -13.59 -9.86
CA ALA A 295 19.25 -14.42 -9.18
C ALA A 295 20.17 -13.58 -8.28
N ASN A 296 20.63 -12.42 -8.75
CA ASN A 296 21.48 -11.51 -7.98
C ASN A 296 20.73 -10.92 -6.77
N VAL A 297 19.43 -10.60 -6.91
CA VAL A 297 18.58 -10.16 -5.80
C VAL A 297 18.49 -11.26 -4.74
N ILE A 298 18.20 -12.50 -5.14
CA ILE A 298 18.15 -13.63 -4.20
C ILE A 298 19.48 -13.84 -3.49
N GLU A 299 20.61 -13.75 -4.20
CA GLU A 299 21.92 -13.91 -3.61
C GLU A 299 22.22 -12.81 -2.58
N LYS A 300 21.89 -11.55 -2.89
CA LYS A 300 22.10 -10.42 -1.97
C LYS A 300 21.18 -10.52 -0.75
N LEU A 301 19.92 -10.91 -0.92
CA LEU A 301 19.00 -11.17 0.17
C LEU A 301 19.44 -12.36 1.04
N TYR A 302 20.00 -13.42 0.44
CA TYR A 302 20.55 -14.53 1.19
C TYR A 302 21.71 -14.08 2.11
N LYS A 303 22.60 -13.23 1.62
CA LYS A 303 23.69 -12.66 2.41
C LYS A 303 23.15 -11.84 3.58
N LEU A 304 22.11 -11.02 3.37
CA LEU A 304 21.49 -10.22 4.41
C LEU A 304 20.78 -11.10 5.46
N LEU A 305 19.95 -12.05 4.99
CA LEU A 305 18.99 -12.75 5.85
C LEU A 305 19.50 -14.08 6.42
N CYS A 306 20.53 -14.68 5.82
CA CYS A 306 21.02 -16.01 6.21
C CYS A 306 22.47 -16.05 6.69
N GLU A 307 23.25 -14.98 6.53
CA GLU A 307 24.66 -14.95 6.93
C GLU A 307 24.88 -13.97 8.08
N GLY A 308 25.91 -14.25 8.92
CA GLY A 308 26.38 -13.33 9.94
C GLY A 308 25.44 -13.12 11.14
N ASP A 309 24.51 -14.04 11.40
CA ASP A 309 23.52 -13.95 12.48
C ASP A 309 22.74 -12.63 12.51
N ARG A 310 22.59 -11.97 11.34
CA ARG A 310 21.88 -10.68 11.22
C ARG A 310 20.39 -10.82 11.45
N ALA A 311 19.79 -11.94 11.04
CA ALA A 311 18.35 -12.14 11.09
C ALA A 311 17.96 -13.34 11.94
N PHE A 312 16.88 -13.17 12.69
CA PHE A 312 16.22 -14.23 13.43
C PHE A 312 14.78 -14.38 12.94
N PHE A 313 14.41 -15.57 12.49
CA PHE A 313 13.08 -15.89 12.01
C PHE A 313 12.38 -16.82 12.99
N ASN A 314 11.19 -16.44 13.42
CA ASN A 314 10.38 -17.24 14.30
C ASN A 314 8.98 -17.46 13.71
N SER A 315 8.72 -18.67 13.26
CA SER A 315 7.42 -19.07 12.72
C SER A 315 6.27 -19.03 13.74
N SER A 316 6.58 -18.94 15.03
CA SER A 316 5.59 -18.78 16.10
C SER A 316 5.27 -17.30 16.39
N VAL A 317 6.01 -16.36 15.84
CA VAL A 317 5.62 -14.95 15.81
C VAL A 317 4.40 -14.87 14.88
N GLY A 318 3.25 -14.45 15.42
CA GLY A 318 2.01 -14.36 14.64
C GLY A 318 2.17 -13.48 13.40
N ASP A 319 1.29 -13.66 12.44
CA ASP A 319 1.38 -12.99 11.12
C ASP A 319 1.38 -11.45 11.20
N ARG A 320 1.06 -10.87 12.33
CA ARG A 320 0.84 -9.42 12.49
C ARG A 320 1.45 -8.80 13.74
N TYR A 321 2.08 -9.58 14.62
CA TYR A 321 2.56 -9.06 15.89
C TYR A 321 3.92 -9.63 16.24
N ILE A 322 4.87 -8.72 16.42
CA ILE A 322 6.19 -9.00 16.97
C ILE A 322 6.24 -8.28 18.31
N PRO A 323 6.19 -8.99 19.44
CA PRO A 323 6.25 -8.34 20.73
C PRO A 323 7.63 -7.72 20.93
N PHE A 324 7.74 -6.40 20.77
CA PHE A 324 8.97 -5.64 20.98
C PHE A 324 9.61 -5.92 22.35
N GLU A 325 8.79 -6.19 23.34
CA GLU A 325 9.21 -6.49 24.73
C GLU A 325 9.88 -7.87 24.85
N THR A 326 9.63 -8.75 23.88
CA THR A 326 10.14 -10.14 23.92
C THR A 326 11.38 -10.32 23.06
N TYR A 327 11.46 -9.58 21.95
CA TYR A 327 12.52 -9.70 20.98
C TYR A 327 13.32 -8.40 20.87
N HIS A 328 14.63 -8.53 20.92
CA HIS A 328 15.55 -7.42 20.75
C HIS A 328 16.06 -7.39 19.31
N ALA A 329 15.55 -6.48 18.49
CA ALA A 329 16.05 -6.30 17.13
C ALA A 329 15.96 -4.85 16.68
N LEU A 330 16.90 -4.46 15.81
CA LEU A 330 16.89 -3.13 15.21
C LEU A 330 15.72 -2.97 14.23
N PHE A 331 15.50 -3.96 13.36
CA PHE A 331 14.49 -3.93 12.31
C PHE A 331 13.46 -5.05 12.44
N TYR A 332 12.22 -4.71 12.12
CA TYR A 332 11.08 -5.62 11.98
C TYR A 332 10.40 -5.37 10.64
N TYR A 333 9.84 -6.37 10.01
CA TYR A 333 9.11 -6.21 8.75
C TYR A 333 7.71 -6.82 8.84
N MET A 334 6.71 -6.02 8.57
CA MET A 334 5.29 -6.39 8.57
C MET A 334 4.47 -5.38 7.76
N SER A 335 3.17 -5.62 7.66
CA SER A 335 2.24 -4.67 7.11
C SER A 335 2.04 -3.45 8.02
N LEU A 336 1.68 -2.32 7.41
CA LEU A 336 1.43 -1.07 8.12
C LEU A 336 0.26 -1.21 9.11
N SER A 337 -0.79 -1.97 8.76
CA SER A 337 -1.94 -2.23 9.64
C SER A 337 -1.58 -2.94 10.96
N SER A 338 -0.39 -3.54 11.04
CA SER A 338 0.11 -4.12 12.29
C SER A 338 0.34 -3.09 13.39
N MET A 339 0.37 -1.80 13.05
CA MET A 339 0.48 -0.68 14.00
C MET A 339 -0.51 -0.73 15.15
N GLU A 340 -1.73 -1.14 14.89
CA GLU A 340 -2.78 -1.19 15.90
C GLU A 340 -2.31 -1.93 17.16
N GLN A 341 -1.54 -2.99 16.96
CA GLN A 341 -1.04 -3.83 18.05
C GLN A 341 0.11 -3.19 18.85
N TYR A 342 0.75 -2.14 18.29
CA TYR A 342 1.86 -1.42 18.94
C TYR A 342 1.45 -0.12 19.62
N ARG A 343 0.17 0.27 19.59
CA ARG A 343 -0.33 1.52 20.20
C ARG A 343 0.01 1.66 21.68
N THR A 344 0.10 0.55 22.40
CA THR A 344 0.37 0.51 23.85
C THR A 344 1.82 0.23 24.20
N THR A 345 2.69 -0.05 23.22
CA THR A 345 4.10 -0.34 23.51
C THR A 345 4.83 0.90 24.04
N GLU A 346 5.76 0.69 24.98
CA GLU A 346 6.65 1.73 25.49
C GLU A 346 7.91 1.92 24.61
N VAL A 347 8.17 0.99 23.69
CA VAL A 347 9.32 1.06 22.79
C VAL A 347 9.16 2.25 21.85
N ASP A 348 10.21 3.02 21.68
CA ASP A 348 10.28 4.07 20.68
C ASP A 348 10.67 3.47 19.33
N TYR A 349 9.81 3.60 18.33
CA TYR A 349 10.02 3.02 17.00
C TYR A 349 9.67 3.99 15.88
N GLY A 350 10.27 3.76 14.73
CA GLY A 350 9.95 4.46 13.50
C GLY A 350 9.56 3.51 12.37
N ILE A 351 9.07 4.06 11.27
CA ILE A 351 8.62 3.34 10.08
C ILE A 351 9.36 3.89 8.88
N ILE A 352 9.86 2.99 8.02
CA ILE A 352 10.54 3.31 6.77
C ILE A 352 10.13 2.30 5.67
N PRO A 353 10.30 2.63 4.38
CA PRO A 353 10.07 1.67 3.29
C PRO A 353 11.08 0.51 3.36
N PHE A 354 10.81 -0.56 2.60
CA PHE A 354 11.81 -1.60 2.37
C PHE A 354 13.05 -1.01 1.67
N PRO A 355 14.27 -1.55 1.94
CA PRO A 355 15.49 -1.03 1.37
C PRO A 355 15.57 -1.30 -0.14
N LYS A 356 16.19 -0.38 -0.88
CA LYS A 356 16.54 -0.57 -2.28
C LYS A 356 17.62 -1.65 -2.43
N TYR A 357 17.73 -2.24 -3.61
CA TYR A 357 18.80 -3.17 -3.93
C TYR A 357 20.19 -2.51 -3.83
N ASP A 358 20.33 -1.31 -4.39
CA ASP A 358 21.51 -0.45 -4.38
C ASP A 358 21.10 1.03 -4.60
N GLU A 359 22.07 1.92 -4.63
CA GLU A 359 21.82 3.36 -4.84
C GLU A 359 21.45 3.71 -6.29
N GLU A 360 21.69 2.80 -7.26
CA GLU A 360 21.32 3.01 -8.67
C GLU A 360 19.81 2.81 -8.89
N GLN A 361 19.15 2.07 -8.03
CA GLN A 361 17.69 1.96 -8.05
C GLN A 361 17.07 3.32 -7.75
N ALA A 362 16.19 3.82 -8.64
CA ALA A 362 15.66 5.17 -8.55
C ALA A 362 14.75 5.36 -7.34
N ASP A 363 13.73 4.52 -7.23
CA ASP A 363 12.65 4.70 -6.27
C ASP A 363 12.61 3.54 -5.26
N TYR A 364 12.04 3.79 -4.07
CA TYR A 364 11.62 2.72 -3.17
C TYR A 364 10.43 1.98 -3.77
N VAL A 365 10.16 0.77 -3.30
CA VAL A 365 9.01 -0.03 -3.74
C VAL A 365 8.38 -0.68 -2.52
N SER A 366 7.09 -0.46 -2.32
CA SER A 366 6.32 -0.96 -1.19
C SER A 366 5.22 -1.90 -1.67
N LEU A 367 5.35 -3.19 -1.41
CA LEU A 367 4.33 -4.18 -1.76
C LEU A 367 3.07 -3.96 -0.93
N ASN A 368 1.92 -3.86 -1.60
CA ASN A 368 0.63 -3.59 -0.97
C ASN A 368 -0.28 -4.83 -0.94
N TRP A 369 -1.09 -4.93 0.12
CA TRP A 369 -1.98 -6.07 0.41
C TRP A 369 -3.45 -5.68 0.49
N THR A 370 -3.89 -4.61 -0.12
CA THR A 370 -5.30 -4.23 -0.10
C THR A 370 -6.18 -5.27 -0.80
N GLY A 371 -7.47 -5.31 -0.42
CA GLY A 371 -8.48 -6.10 -1.10
C GLY A 371 -8.81 -5.61 -2.50
N LEU A 372 -9.59 -6.40 -3.22
CA LEU A 372 -10.09 -6.06 -4.54
C LEU A 372 -11.60 -6.12 -4.56
N GLN A 373 -12.23 -5.14 -5.19
CA GLN A 373 -13.65 -5.07 -5.44
C GLN A 373 -14.00 -5.74 -6.77
N CYS A 374 -15.08 -6.49 -6.80
CA CYS A 374 -15.65 -7.04 -8.02
C CYS A 374 -17.18 -7.08 -7.94
N VAL A 375 -17.85 -6.99 -9.07
CA VAL A 375 -19.32 -6.95 -9.16
C VAL A 375 -19.85 -8.33 -9.57
N PRO A 376 -20.53 -9.08 -8.69
CA PRO A 376 -21.14 -10.37 -9.05
C PRO A 376 -22.15 -10.23 -10.18
N VAL A 377 -22.19 -11.19 -11.12
CA VAL A 377 -23.20 -11.17 -12.20
C VAL A 377 -24.64 -11.37 -11.69
N SER A 378 -24.80 -11.74 -10.42
CA SER A 378 -26.08 -11.84 -9.73
C SER A 378 -26.49 -10.57 -8.99
N CYS A 379 -25.75 -9.46 -9.08
CA CYS A 379 -26.16 -8.20 -8.44
C CYS A 379 -27.56 -7.76 -8.89
N ARG A 380 -28.29 -7.04 -8.02
CA ARG A 380 -29.67 -6.67 -8.27
C ARG A 380 -29.82 -5.65 -9.39
N ASP A 381 -28.98 -4.61 -9.35
CA ASP A 381 -29.05 -3.46 -10.22
C ASP A 381 -27.65 -2.90 -10.45
N LYS A 382 -27.21 -2.91 -11.71
CA LYS A 382 -25.88 -2.41 -12.10
C LYS A 382 -25.75 -0.88 -11.97
N GLU A 383 -26.84 -0.13 -12.16
CA GLU A 383 -26.82 1.32 -12.00
C GLU A 383 -26.62 1.66 -10.51
N MET A 384 -27.35 0.97 -9.64
CA MET A 384 -27.17 1.12 -8.19
C MET A 384 -25.74 0.74 -7.76
N VAL A 385 -25.21 -0.37 -8.28
CA VAL A 385 -23.81 -0.78 -7.97
C VAL A 385 -22.84 0.29 -8.38
N GLY A 386 -22.97 0.86 -9.56
CA GLY A 386 -22.06 1.89 -10.05
C GLY A 386 -22.11 3.15 -9.18
N MET A 387 -23.31 3.70 -8.98
CA MET A 387 -23.48 4.93 -8.18
C MET A 387 -23.02 4.76 -6.73
N VAL A 388 -23.37 3.63 -6.09
CA VAL A 388 -22.94 3.36 -4.70
C VAL A 388 -21.44 3.16 -4.62
N SER A 389 -20.81 2.48 -5.59
CA SER A 389 -19.34 2.26 -5.57
C SER A 389 -18.56 3.56 -5.76
N GLU A 390 -19.04 4.45 -6.62
CA GLU A 390 -18.45 5.78 -6.82
C GLU A 390 -18.55 6.64 -5.55
N GLU A 391 -19.75 6.73 -4.95
CA GLU A 391 -19.96 7.50 -3.73
C GLU A 391 -19.20 6.92 -2.54
N LEU A 392 -19.12 5.59 -2.40
CA LEU A 392 -18.30 4.96 -1.36
C LEU A 392 -16.81 5.29 -1.52
N GLY A 393 -16.29 5.27 -2.74
CA GLY A 393 -14.93 5.69 -3.04
C GLY A 393 -14.67 7.16 -2.71
N TYR A 394 -15.55 8.03 -3.20
CA TYR A 394 -15.48 9.48 -3.00
C TYR A 394 -15.54 9.87 -1.51
N GLU A 395 -16.57 9.40 -0.79
CA GLU A 395 -16.73 9.73 0.63
C GLU A 395 -15.64 9.07 1.50
N SER A 396 -15.10 7.91 1.10
CA SER A 396 -13.94 7.33 1.79
C SER A 396 -12.68 8.18 1.62
N LYS A 397 -12.41 8.68 0.41
CA LYS A 397 -11.29 9.59 0.16
C LYS A 397 -11.40 10.87 0.97
N LYS A 398 -12.62 11.36 1.15
CA LYS A 398 -12.92 12.62 1.81
C LYS A 398 -12.93 12.51 3.34
N GLN A 399 -13.33 11.38 3.91
CA GLN A 399 -13.57 11.22 5.34
C GLN A 399 -12.67 10.15 5.97
N VAL A 400 -12.61 8.94 5.38
CA VAL A 400 -11.94 7.79 5.99
C VAL A 400 -10.43 7.85 5.81
N LEU A 401 -9.98 8.22 4.64
CA LEU A 401 -8.54 8.30 4.35
C LEU A 401 -7.83 9.37 5.20
N PRO A 402 -8.33 10.61 5.35
CA PRO A 402 -7.76 11.58 6.29
C PRO A 402 -7.77 11.08 7.74
N ALA A 403 -8.90 10.50 8.20
CA ALA A 403 -9.00 9.92 9.53
C ALA A 403 -7.97 8.81 9.79
N TYR A 404 -7.70 8.00 8.77
CA TYR A 404 -6.66 6.97 8.84
C TYR A 404 -5.26 7.58 8.92
N PHE A 405 -4.96 8.60 8.12
CA PHE A 405 -3.67 9.31 8.22
C PHE A 405 -3.50 10.00 9.57
N ASP A 406 -4.54 10.66 10.07
CA ASP A 406 -4.52 11.25 11.41
C ASP A 406 -4.28 10.19 12.48
N TYR A 407 -4.95 9.05 12.37
CA TYR A 407 -4.73 7.90 13.25
C TYR A 407 -3.28 7.39 13.21
N LEU A 408 -2.71 7.24 12.00
CA LEU A 408 -1.31 6.87 11.82
C LEU A 408 -0.36 7.90 12.45
N LEU A 409 -0.74 9.18 12.42
CA LEU A 409 0.09 10.28 12.87
C LEU A 409 -0.16 10.68 14.34
N ASP A 410 -1.31 10.35 14.93
CA ASP A 410 -1.69 10.77 16.30
C ASP A 410 -1.11 9.86 17.40
N GLY A 411 -0.51 8.75 17.05
CA GLY A 411 0.08 7.80 17.97
C GLY A 411 1.53 8.10 18.37
N LYS A 412 2.15 7.17 19.08
CA LYS A 412 3.59 7.18 19.39
C LYS A 412 4.50 7.20 18.15
N ILE A 413 3.95 6.94 16.96
CA ILE A 413 4.64 6.87 15.67
C ILE A 413 4.98 8.26 15.16
N ALA A 414 4.09 9.22 15.31
CA ALA A 414 4.28 10.59 14.82
C ALA A 414 5.07 11.48 15.76
N ARG A 415 5.89 10.91 16.66
CA ARG A 415 6.82 11.71 17.46
C ARG A 415 7.84 12.46 16.60
N HIS A 416 7.97 12.07 15.33
CA HIS A 416 8.93 12.62 14.39
C HIS A 416 8.23 13.14 13.14
N GLU A 417 8.50 14.36 12.75
CA GLU A 417 8.01 14.97 11.49
C GLU A 417 8.41 14.13 10.27
N GLU A 418 9.53 13.41 10.36
CA GLU A 418 10.04 12.51 9.34
C GLU A 418 9.10 11.33 9.04
N THR A 419 8.32 10.87 10.03
CA THR A 419 7.39 9.73 9.83
C THR A 419 6.35 10.04 8.75
N ARG A 420 5.84 11.28 8.68
CA ARG A 420 4.92 11.69 7.60
C ARG A 420 5.57 11.51 6.23
N LYS A 421 6.80 12.00 6.06
CA LYS A 421 7.55 11.87 4.81
C LYS A 421 7.78 10.40 4.42
N MET A 422 7.99 9.52 5.42
CA MET A 422 8.13 8.08 5.16
C MET A 422 6.82 7.47 4.69
N LEU A 423 5.70 7.83 5.32
CA LEU A 423 4.38 7.37 4.88
C LEU A 423 4.06 7.87 3.46
N ASP A 424 4.35 9.14 3.15
CA ASP A 424 4.17 9.67 1.80
C ASP A 424 4.97 8.83 0.78
N ILE A 425 6.26 8.57 1.03
CA ILE A 425 7.10 7.71 0.19
C ILE A 425 6.48 6.31 0.06
N ILE A 426 6.08 5.68 1.17
CA ILE A 426 5.54 4.32 1.19
C ILE A 426 4.25 4.23 0.37
N PHE A 427 3.34 5.18 0.50
CA PHE A 427 2.07 5.17 -0.22
C PHE A 427 2.24 5.54 -1.70
N GLU A 428 3.07 6.53 -2.03
CA GLU A 428 3.38 6.94 -3.40
C GLU A 428 4.10 5.84 -4.20
N THR A 429 4.90 5.00 -3.52
CA THR A 429 5.65 3.89 -4.13
C THR A 429 4.97 2.53 -3.94
N SER A 430 3.71 2.53 -3.53
CA SER A 430 2.92 1.32 -3.35
C SER A 430 2.65 0.62 -4.68
N VAL A 431 2.96 -0.67 -4.74
CA VAL A 431 2.81 -1.49 -5.94
C VAL A 431 1.97 -2.72 -5.69
N TYR A 432 1.38 -3.19 -6.78
CA TYR A 432 0.70 -4.47 -6.88
C TYR A 432 1.39 -5.30 -7.96
N ASP A 433 1.23 -6.61 -7.92
CA ASP A 433 1.85 -7.50 -8.90
C ASP A 433 0.84 -8.55 -9.37
N PHE A 434 0.59 -8.58 -10.68
CA PHE A 434 -0.25 -9.60 -11.32
C PHE A 434 0.20 -11.01 -10.94
N GLY A 435 1.51 -11.24 -10.87
CA GLY A 435 2.09 -12.51 -10.46
C GLY A 435 1.70 -12.91 -9.04
N MET A 436 1.59 -11.94 -8.13
CA MET A 436 1.10 -12.18 -6.77
C MET A 436 -0.40 -12.44 -6.75
N ASN A 437 -1.20 -11.63 -7.42
CA ASN A 437 -2.65 -11.75 -7.46
C ASN A 437 -3.11 -13.12 -8.00
N PHE A 438 -2.39 -13.69 -8.98
CA PHE A 438 -2.72 -14.97 -9.59
C PHE A 438 -1.75 -16.12 -9.25
N SER A 439 -0.88 -15.96 -8.23
CA SER A 439 0.15 -16.93 -7.87
C SER A 439 -0.27 -17.99 -6.86
N ASN A 440 -1.44 -17.90 -6.27
CA ASN A 440 -1.84 -18.77 -5.14
C ASN A 440 -1.61 -20.27 -5.44
N GLN A 441 -1.85 -20.70 -6.68
CA GLN A 441 -1.60 -22.07 -7.11
C GLN A 441 -0.14 -22.38 -7.44
N ALA A 442 0.66 -21.36 -7.74
CA ALA A 442 2.06 -21.49 -8.13
C ALA A 442 3.04 -21.26 -6.96
N ASN A 443 2.53 -20.88 -5.81
CA ASN A 443 3.27 -20.67 -4.56
C ASN A 443 4.43 -19.67 -4.62
N PHE A 444 4.35 -18.66 -5.51
CA PHE A 444 5.39 -17.64 -5.60
C PHE A 444 5.50 -16.75 -4.36
N LEU A 445 4.41 -16.58 -3.63
CA LEU A 445 4.38 -15.88 -2.35
C LEU A 445 5.47 -16.37 -1.39
N TYR A 446 5.80 -17.66 -1.43
CA TYR A 446 6.76 -18.31 -0.56
C TYR A 446 8.12 -18.58 -1.21
N ILE A 447 8.39 -18.04 -2.42
CA ILE A 447 9.64 -18.33 -3.13
C ILE A 447 10.87 -17.87 -2.35
N LEU A 448 10.87 -16.66 -1.80
CA LEU A 448 11.94 -16.16 -0.96
C LEU A 448 11.98 -16.88 0.40
N PRO A 449 10.88 -16.99 1.16
CA PRO A 449 10.84 -17.78 2.38
C PRO A 449 11.38 -19.21 2.22
N ASP A 450 10.99 -19.92 1.17
CA ASP A 450 11.43 -21.30 0.92
C ASP A 450 12.92 -21.39 0.64
N LEU A 451 13.47 -20.45 -0.12
CA LEU A 451 14.91 -20.37 -0.38
C LEU A 451 15.71 -20.07 0.91
N MET A 452 15.22 -19.13 1.72
CA MET A 452 15.89 -18.77 2.98
C MET A 452 15.83 -19.91 4.01
N LYS A 453 14.69 -20.58 4.15
CA LYS A 453 14.52 -21.81 4.97
C LYS A 453 15.45 -22.94 4.52
N ALA A 454 15.57 -23.14 3.22
CA ALA A 454 16.45 -24.14 2.64
C ALA A 454 17.94 -23.75 2.69
N ARG A 455 18.26 -22.54 3.12
CA ARG A 455 19.59 -21.92 3.05
C ARG A 455 20.20 -22.10 1.65
N SER A 456 19.46 -21.67 0.62
CA SER A 456 19.80 -21.86 -0.78
C SER A 456 19.56 -20.58 -1.58
N THR A 457 20.41 -20.36 -2.58
CA THR A 457 20.25 -19.32 -3.59
C THR A 457 19.81 -19.90 -4.95
N ASP A 458 19.51 -21.20 -5.02
CA ASP A 458 19.14 -21.89 -6.27
C ASP A 458 17.71 -21.56 -6.69
N LEU A 459 17.52 -20.32 -7.13
CA LEU A 459 16.26 -19.80 -7.67
C LEU A 459 15.79 -20.64 -8.86
N ALA A 460 16.70 -21.03 -9.76
CA ALA A 460 16.34 -21.72 -11.00
C ALA A 460 15.69 -23.09 -10.71
N SER A 461 16.25 -23.86 -9.77
CA SER A 461 15.66 -25.16 -9.38
C SER A 461 14.31 -25.00 -8.65
N ASN A 462 14.16 -23.95 -7.85
CA ASN A 462 12.90 -23.64 -7.18
C ASN A 462 11.81 -23.29 -8.21
N LEU A 463 12.10 -22.38 -9.13
CA LEU A 463 11.18 -21.96 -10.20
C LEU A 463 10.75 -23.12 -11.09
N LYS A 464 11.67 -24.03 -11.45
CA LYS A 464 11.39 -25.16 -12.37
C LYS A 464 10.20 -26.00 -11.92
N LYS A 465 9.95 -26.10 -10.61
CA LYS A 465 8.82 -26.88 -10.06
C LYS A 465 7.49 -26.22 -10.39
N ASN A 466 7.42 -24.90 -10.38
CA ASN A 466 6.17 -24.14 -10.43
C ASN A 466 5.93 -23.47 -11.80
N LEU A 467 6.98 -23.23 -12.59
CA LEU A 467 6.91 -22.46 -13.83
C LEU A 467 5.83 -22.96 -14.81
N LYS A 468 5.78 -24.29 -15.05
CA LYS A 468 4.78 -24.88 -15.96
C LYS A 468 3.34 -24.69 -15.46
N LEU A 469 3.16 -24.71 -14.14
CA LEU A 469 1.84 -24.48 -13.53
C LEU A 469 1.45 -23.02 -13.69
N THR A 470 2.38 -22.11 -13.38
CA THR A 470 2.16 -20.65 -13.50
C THR A 470 1.82 -20.24 -14.92
N THR A 471 2.56 -20.70 -15.92
CA THR A 471 2.25 -20.43 -17.33
C THR A 471 0.82 -20.82 -17.66
N LYS A 472 0.38 -22.02 -17.23
CA LYS A 472 -1.01 -22.45 -17.43
C LYS A 472 -2.04 -21.61 -16.69
N VAL A 473 -1.70 -21.14 -15.48
CA VAL A 473 -2.57 -20.23 -14.72
C VAL A 473 -2.72 -18.92 -15.48
N TYR A 474 -1.62 -18.31 -15.93
CA TYR A 474 -1.65 -17.06 -16.69
C TYR A 474 -2.44 -17.21 -17.99
N GLU A 475 -2.19 -18.28 -18.78
CA GLU A 475 -2.98 -18.57 -19.99
C GLU A 475 -4.48 -18.71 -19.70
N LYS A 476 -4.84 -19.33 -18.56
CA LYS A 476 -6.26 -19.50 -18.17
C LYS A 476 -6.85 -18.15 -17.75
N VAL A 477 -6.11 -17.35 -17.00
CA VAL A 477 -6.52 -16.02 -16.58
C VAL A 477 -6.74 -15.11 -17.79
N ILE A 478 -5.80 -15.06 -18.74
CA ILE A 478 -5.93 -14.26 -19.96
C ILE A 478 -7.17 -14.67 -20.77
N ARG A 479 -7.44 -15.97 -20.91
CA ARG A 479 -8.69 -16.44 -21.52
C ARG A 479 -9.94 -15.97 -20.76
N GLY A 480 -9.85 -15.83 -19.43
CA GLY A 480 -10.92 -15.25 -18.63
C GLY A 480 -11.19 -13.79 -19.01
N TYR A 481 -10.13 -12.99 -19.14
CA TYR A 481 -10.24 -11.59 -19.62
C TYR A 481 -10.84 -11.52 -21.03
N GLU A 482 -10.36 -12.36 -21.97
CA GLU A 482 -10.87 -12.41 -23.33
C GLU A 482 -12.37 -12.81 -23.40
N ASN A 483 -12.83 -13.66 -22.50
CA ASN A 483 -14.24 -14.07 -22.45
C ASN A 483 -15.11 -12.95 -21.88
N LEU A 484 -14.68 -12.34 -20.79
CA LEU A 484 -15.41 -11.22 -20.16
C LEU A 484 -15.53 -10.01 -21.12
N GLY A 485 -14.53 -9.74 -21.93
CA GLY A 485 -14.55 -8.65 -22.92
C GLY A 485 -15.43 -8.92 -24.14
N LYS A 486 -16.12 -10.09 -24.25
CA LYS A 486 -17.05 -10.44 -25.34
C LYS A 486 -18.51 -10.31 -24.95
N GLU A 487 -18.78 -10.18 -23.65
CA GLU A 487 -20.14 -10.00 -23.10
C GLU A 487 -20.50 -8.51 -23.00
#